data_985b7fa27675ae082c4a9a04bb24abc6
#
_entry.id   985b7fa27675ae082c4a9a04bb24abc6
#
_cell.length_a   1.000
_cell.length_b   1.000
_cell.length_c   1.000
_cell.angle_alpha   90.00
_cell.angle_beta   90.00
_cell.angle_gamma   90.00
#
_symmetry.space_group_name_H-M   'P 1'
#
loop_
_entity.id
_entity.type
_entity.pdbx_description
1 polymer ?
#
loop_
_entity_poly.entity_id
_entity_poly.type
_entity_poly.pdbx_seq_one_letter_code
_entity_poly.pdbx_strand_id
1 'polypeptide(L)'
;MFSIQIVDEYYDDIIHFLTTGWAPVEFTKQQKKQLVVKVAKFTLITGQLYKLGPDEVLHRCVMPHEKEAIIKEAHSSATGGHFVGKLTAQKILAAGLWWPTLYKDTKEFCRCCDICQRVGKPSQRDEMPLRPHITLWAFDKWAINFVGPINPPGK
;
A
#
# COMPACT_ATOMS: atom_id res chain seq x y z
N MET A 1 -14.71 22.47 21.75
CA MET A 1 -14.33 23.00 20.43
C MET A 1 -13.28 22.05 19.89
N PHE A 2 -13.69 21.01 19.15
CA PHE A 2 -12.75 20.00 18.63
C PHE A 2 -12.17 20.54 17.33
N SER A 3 -10.90 20.94 17.37
CA SER A 3 -10.17 21.36 16.19
C SER A 3 -9.92 20.15 15.30
N ILE A 4 -10.62 20.06 14.18
CA ILE A 4 -10.36 19.09 13.13
C ILE A 4 -9.10 19.56 12.40
N GLN A 5 -7.93 19.10 12.84
CA GLN A 5 -6.69 19.26 12.06
C GLN A 5 -6.64 18.11 11.02
N ILE A 6 -7.27 18.32 9.90
CA ILE A 6 -7.25 17.39 8.79
C ILE A 6 -6.49 18.05 7.67
N VAL A 7 -5.29 17.57 7.42
CA VAL A 7 -4.45 17.99 6.31
C VAL A 7 -4.30 16.80 5.36
N ASP A 8 -5.39 16.50 4.66
CA ASP A 8 -5.34 15.64 3.47
C ASP A 8 -6.33 16.22 2.47
N GLU A 9 -5.81 16.88 1.42
CA GLU A 9 -6.58 17.50 0.34
C GLU A 9 -7.69 16.59 -0.21
N TYR A 10 -7.50 15.29 -0.09
CA TYR A 10 -8.50 14.32 -0.55
C TYR A 10 -9.78 14.34 0.28
N TYR A 11 -9.68 14.60 1.58
CA TYR A 11 -10.82 14.57 2.51
C TYR A 11 -11.44 15.93 2.76
N ASP A 12 -10.71 17.01 2.52
CA ASP A 12 -11.14 18.37 2.86
C ASP A 12 -12.47 18.72 2.21
N ASP A 13 -12.62 18.50 0.91
CA ASP A 13 -13.87 18.76 0.18
C ASP A 13 -15.03 17.92 0.70
N ILE A 14 -14.76 16.66 1.07
CA ILE A 14 -15.77 15.72 1.58
C ILE A 14 -16.27 16.20 2.94
N ILE A 15 -15.35 16.54 3.83
CA ILE A 15 -15.67 17.01 5.18
C ILE A 15 -16.37 18.35 5.13
N HIS A 16 -15.89 19.27 4.30
CA HIS A 16 -16.55 20.55 4.09
C HIS A 16 -18.01 20.35 3.64
N PHE A 17 -18.24 19.50 2.64
CA PHE A 17 -19.59 19.22 2.15
C PHE A 17 -20.45 18.53 3.21
N LEU A 18 -19.94 17.53 3.94
CA LEU A 18 -20.68 16.85 5.00
C LEU A 18 -21.02 17.77 6.19
N THR A 19 -20.19 18.76 6.45
CA THR A 19 -20.39 19.70 7.57
C THR A 19 -21.31 20.88 7.20
N THR A 20 -21.14 21.42 6.00
CA THR A 20 -21.84 22.65 5.58
C THR A 20 -23.05 22.40 4.68
N GLY A 21 -23.10 21.25 4.01
CA GLY A 21 -24.08 20.94 2.96
C GLY A 21 -23.80 21.61 1.61
N TRP A 22 -22.71 22.38 1.50
CA TRP A 22 -22.39 23.14 0.30
C TRP A 22 -21.05 22.72 -0.30
N ALA A 23 -21.01 22.63 -1.64
CA ALA A 23 -19.76 22.43 -2.35
C ALA A 23 -18.96 23.73 -2.42
N PRO A 24 -17.62 23.68 -2.45
CA PRO A 24 -16.78 24.87 -2.62
C PRO A 24 -17.25 25.74 -3.80
N VAL A 25 -17.18 27.07 -3.62
CA VAL A 25 -17.69 28.03 -4.61
C VAL A 25 -16.93 27.94 -5.93
N GLU A 26 -15.65 27.60 -5.86
CA GLU A 26 -14.73 27.48 -6.99
C GLU A 26 -15.04 26.27 -7.90
N PHE A 27 -15.84 25.33 -7.44
CA PHE A 27 -16.14 24.12 -8.19
C PHE A 27 -17.07 24.39 -9.37
N THR A 28 -16.71 23.82 -10.51
CA THR A 28 -17.57 23.77 -11.70
C THR A 28 -18.79 22.89 -11.44
N LYS A 29 -19.83 23.02 -12.27
CA LYS A 29 -21.04 22.18 -12.18
C LYS A 29 -20.72 20.67 -12.24
N GLN A 30 -19.72 20.30 -13.03
CA GLN A 30 -19.30 18.89 -13.15
C GLN A 30 -18.59 18.39 -11.88
N GLN A 31 -17.70 19.19 -11.32
CA GLN A 31 -17.01 18.88 -10.06
C GLN A 31 -17.99 18.76 -8.88
N LYS A 32 -18.99 19.64 -8.80
CA LYS A 32 -20.06 19.55 -7.80
C LYS A 32 -20.83 18.24 -7.90
N LYS A 33 -21.19 17.79 -9.12
CA LYS A 33 -21.84 16.47 -9.32
C LYS A 33 -20.94 15.31 -8.89
N GLN A 34 -19.66 15.36 -9.23
CA GLN A 34 -18.70 14.32 -8.84
C GLN A 34 -18.52 14.31 -7.31
N LEU A 35 -18.47 15.45 -6.66
CA LEU A 35 -18.38 15.54 -5.20
C LEU A 35 -19.58 14.88 -4.52
N VAL A 36 -20.81 15.16 -4.98
CA VAL A 36 -22.03 14.56 -4.42
C VAL A 36 -21.99 13.02 -4.51
N VAL A 37 -21.60 12.49 -5.67
CA VAL A 37 -21.47 11.04 -5.86
C VAL A 37 -20.37 10.45 -4.95
N LYS A 38 -19.26 11.17 -4.80
CA LYS A 38 -18.15 10.78 -3.92
C LYS A 38 -18.58 10.77 -2.45
N VAL A 39 -19.22 11.83 -2.00
CA VAL A 39 -19.66 12.03 -0.61
C VAL A 39 -20.70 11.01 -0.17
N ALA A 40 -21.55 10.53 -1.09
CA ALA A 40 -22.58 9.53 -0.79
C ALA A 40 -22.04 8.23 -0.11
N LYS A 41 -20.74 7.96 -0.25
CA LYS A 41 -20.07 6.80 0.37
C LYS A 41 -19.39 7.13 1.69
N PHE A 42 -19.49 8.38 2.16
CA PHE A 42 -18.81 8.83 3.38
C PHE A 42 -19.82 9.33 4.40
N THR A 43 -19.48 9.18 5.65
CA THR A 43 -20.26 9.72 6.77
C THR A 43 -19.34 10.25 7.86
N LEU A 44 -19.79 11.31 8.55
CA LEU A 44 -19.08 11.88 9.67
C LEU A 44 -19.74 11.44 10.97
N ILE A 45 -19.02 10.73 11.83
CA ILE A 45 -19.50 10.26 13.12
C ILE A 45 -18.57 10.77 14.21
N THR A 46 -19.09 11.54 15.14
CA THR A 46 -18.32 12.14 16.25
C THR A 46 -17.02 12.83 15.85
N GLY A 47 -17.05 13.55 14.68
CA GLY A 47 -15.87 14.24 14.15
C GLY A 47 -14.87 13.36 13.42
N GLN A 48 -15.13 12.08 13.28
CA GLN A 48 -14.32 11.14 12.51
C GLN A 48 -15.00 10.79 11.19
N LEU A 49 -14.21 10.77 10.12
CA LEU A 49 -14.71 10.41 8.79
C LEU A 49 -14.66 8.90 8.59
N TYR A 50 -15.78 8.34 8.12
CA TYR A 50 -15.91 6.93 7.76
C TYR A 50 -16.31 6.79 6.30
N LYS A 51 -15.84 5.72 5.68
CA LYS A 51 -16.22 5.33 4.33
C LYS A 51 -16.95 3.99 4.36
N LEU A 52 -18.08 3.92 3.66
CA LEU A 52 -18.79 2.67 3.44
C LEU A 52 -18.04 1.82 2.40
N GLY A 53 -17.63 0.63 2.79
CA GLY A 53 -17.00 -0.37 1.92
C GLY A 53 -18.02 -1.08 1.03
N PRO A 54 -17.57 -1.87 0.04
CA PRO A 54 -18.44 -2.70 -0.79
C PRO A 54 -19.08 -3.87 -0.02
N ASP A 55 -18.55 -4.17 1.15
CA ASP A 55 -19.01 -5.15 2.12
C ASP A 55 -20.03 -4.57 3.12
N GLU A 56 -20.51 -3.34 2.87
CA GLU A 56 -21.41 -2.59 3.74
C GLU A 56 -20.84 -2.28 5.13
N VAL A 57 -19.53 -2.45 5.32
CA VAL A 57 -18.84 -2.11 6.56
C VAL A 57 -18.31 -0.68 6.49
N LEU A 58 -18.46 0.05 7.61
CA LEU A 58 -17.88 1.39 7.75
C LEU A 58 -16.42 1.29 8.17
N HIS A 59 -15.54 1.84 7.34
CA HIS A 59 -14.11 1.91 7.61
C HIS A 59 -13.72 3.34 8.01
N ARG A 60 -13.02 3.50 9.13
CA ARG A 60 -12.47 4.80 9.53
C ARG A 60 -11.44 5.28 8.51
N CYS A 61 -11.58 6.51 8.06
CA CYS A 61 -10.60 7.14 7.20
C CYS A 61 -9.35 7.51 8.00
N VAL A 62 -8.20 6.99 7.56
CA VAL A 62 -6.90 7.16 8.21
C VAL A 62 -6.24 8.44 7.71
N MET A 63 -5.66 9.21 8.63
CA MET A 63 -4.93 10.44 8.32
C MET A 63 -3.49 10.15 7.85
N PRO A 64 -2.86 11.06 7.10
CA PRO A 64 -1.52 10.84 6.54
C PRO A 64 -0.47 10.44 7.58
N HIS A 65 -0.48 11.07 8.74
CA HIS A 65 0.48 10.83 9.81
C HIS A 65 0.32 9.46 10.52
N GLU A 66 -0.85 8.82 10.40
CA GLU A 66 -1.11 7.50 10.99
C GLU A 66 -0.71 6.34 10.06
N LYS A 67 -0.67 6.58 8.73
CA LYS A 67 -0.55 5.52 7.71
C LYS A 67 0.66 4.63 7.90
N GLU A 68 1.83 5.22 8.14
CA GLU A 68 3.09 4.47 8.27
C GLU A 68 3.07 3.54 9.48
N ALA A 69 2.63 4.02 10.64
CA ALA A 69 2.52 3.23 11.86
C ALA A 69 1.55 2.05 11.69
N ILE A 70 0.40 2.29 11.07
CA ILE A 70 -0.61 1.26 10.80
C ILE A 70 -0.07 0.20 9.84
N ILE A 71 0.60 0.60 8.75
CA ILE A 71 1.18 -0.35 7.78
C ILE A 71 2.27 -1.18 8.46
N LYS A 72 3.15 -0.54 9.23
CA LYS A 72 4.22 -1.22 9.95
C LYS A 72 3.67 -2.25 10.92
N GLU A 73 2.65 -1.90 11.70
CA GLU A 73 2.02 -2.83 12.62
C GLU A 73 1.34 -3.99 11.89
N ALA A 74 0.55 -3.72 10.86
CA ALA A 74 -0.14 -4.75 10.09
C ALA A 74 0.80 -5.70 9.35
N HIS A 75 2.01 -5.22 8.96
CA HIS A 75 2.99 -5.99 8.23
C HIS A 75 3.97 -6.74 9.12
N SER A 76 4.49 -6.09 10.19
CA SER A 76 5.64 -6.57 10.98
C SER A 76 5.29 -7.04 12.39
N SER A 77 4.03 -6.90 12.84
CA SER A 77 3.61 -7.37 14.17
C SER A 77 3.69 -8.90 14.29
N ALA A 78 3.60 -9.43 15.50
CA ALA A 78 3.59 -10.88 15.75
C ALA A 78 2.51 -11.62 14.94
N THR A 79 1.41 -10.96 14.62
CA THR A 79 0.36 -11.44 13.71
C THR A 79 0.59 -10.98 12.25
N GLY A 80 1.58 -10.13 12.02
CA GLY A 80 1.89 -9.51 10.72
C GLY A 80 2.41 -10.51 9.70
N GLY A 81 3.37 -11.35 10.08
CA GLY A 81 3.90 -12.46 9.28
C GLY A 81 4.59 -12.03 7.98
N HIS A 82 4.97 -10.76 7.83
CA HIS A 82 5.60 -10.22 6.62
C HIS A 82 4.87 -10.58 5.32
N PHE A 83 3.56 -10.50 5.33
CA PHE A 83 2.75 -10.83 4.16
C PHE A 83 2.91 -9.83 3.02
N VAL A 84 2.65 -10.30 1.81
CA VAL A 84 2.60 -9.48 0.59
C VAL A 84 1.65 -8.30 0.78
N GLY A 85 1.95 -7.16 0.15
CA GLY A 85 1.21 -5.91 0.31
C GLY A 85 -0.31 -6.02 0.19
N LYS A 86 -0.82 -6.94 -0.65
CA LYS A 86 -2.26 -7.20 -0.76
C LYS A 86 -2.85 -7.76 0.54
N LEU A 87 -2.19 -8.70 1.18
CA LEU A 87 -2.66 -9.30 2.45
C LEU A 87 -2.52 -8.29 3.60
N THR A 88 -1.46 -7.48 3.61
CA THR A 88 -1.32 -6.39 4.57
C THR A 88 -2.47 -5.39 4.44
N ALA A 89 -2.83 -4.99 3.21
CA ALA A 89 -3.99 -4.12 2.97
C ALA A 89 -5.31 -4.76 3.44
N GLN A 90 -5.51 -6.05 3.19
CA GLN A 90 -6.71 -6.77 3.65
C GLN A 90 -6.82 -6.81 5.17
N LYS A 91 -5.70 -7.00 5.89
CA LYS A 91 -5.68 -6.92 7.36
C LYS A 91 -6.08 -5.54 7.87
N ILE A 92 -5.58 -4.49 7.24
CA ILE A 92 -5.94 -3.11 7.60
C ILE A 92 -7.44 -2.86 7.37
N LEU A 93 -7.98 -3.33 6.25
CA LEU A 93 -9.42 -3.26 5.99
C LEU A 93 -10.23 -4.06 7.01
N ALA A 94 -9.80 -5.28 7.34
CA ALA A 94 -10.45 -6.10 8.37
C ALA A 94 -10.42 -5.44 9.76
N ALA A 95 -9.41 -4.60 10.04
CA ALA A 95 -9.35 -3.77 11.24
C ALA A 95 -10.26 -2.52 11.16
N GLY A 96 -11.06 -2.36 10.10
CA GLY A 96 -11.97 -1.24 9.92
C GLY A 96 -11.29 0.07 9.55
N LEU A 97 -10.11 0.04 8.91
CA LEU A 97 -9.33 1.20 8.53
C LEU A 97 -9.23 1.31 7.01
N TRP A 98 -9.29 2.52 6.49
CA TRP A 98 -9.22 2.75 5.05
C TRP A 98 -8.62 4.12 4.69
N TRP A 99 -7.93 4.20 3.54
CA TRP A 99 -7.56 5.43 2.84
C TRP A 99 -7.41 5.19 1.34
N PRO A 100 -7.44 6.23 0.48
CA PRO A 100 -7.50 6.08 -0.98
C PRO A 100 -6.34 5.28 -1.60
N THR A 101 -5.14 5.44 -1.04
CA THR A 101 -3.90 4.84 -1.56
C THR A 101 -3.47 3.58 -0.81
N LEU A 102 -4.35 2.99 0.03
CA LEU A 102 -4.04 1.84 0.91
C LEU A 102 -3.27 0.71 0.20
N TYR A 103 -3.76 0.24 -0.94
CA TYR A 103 -3.12 -0.85 -1.67
C TYR A 103 -1.78 -0.47 -2.30
N LYS A 104 -1.64 0.80 -2.72
CA LYS A 104 -0.39 1.32 -3.26
C LYS A 104 0.65 1.43 -2.15
N ASP A 105 0.29 2.06 -1.03
CA ASP A 105 1.20 2.34 0.08
C ASP A 105 1.67 1.03 0.75
N THR A 106 0.76 0.07 0.97
CA THR A 106 1.13 -1.25 1.50
C THR A 106 2.03 -2.04 0.55
N LYS A 107 1.80 -1.97 -0.77
CA LYS A 107 2.67 -2.59 -1.77
C LYS A 107 4.07 -1.98 -1.77
N GLU A 108 4.14 -0.66 -1.70
CA GLU A 108 5.40 0.09 -1.64
C GLU A 108 6.19 -0.27 -0.39
N PHE A 109 5.54 -0.23 0.78
CA PHE A 109 6.16 -0.61 2.06
C PHE A 109 6.73 -2.03 2.02
N CYS A 110 5.97 -3.01 1.51
CA CYS A 110 6.44 -4.39 1.41
C CYS A 110 7.63 -4.55 0.45
N ARG A 111 7.70 -3.75 -0.61
CA ARG A 111 8.83 -3.74 -1.55
C ARG A 111 10.12 -3.20 -0.92
N CYS A 112 10.01 -2.30 0.05
CA CYS A 112 11.14 -1.74 0.78
C CYS A 112 11.48 -2.52 2.05
N CYS A 113 10.69 -3.52 2.44
CA CYS A 113 10.93 -4.32 3.63
C CYS A 113 12.09 -5.30 3.40
N ASP A 114 13.18 -5.12 4.15
CA ASP A 114 14.40 -5.94 4.06
C ASP A 114 14.10 -7.45 4.28
N ILE A 115 13.28 -7.78 5.28
CA ILE A 115 12.90 -9.17 5.56
C ILE A 115 12.14 -9.78 4.37
N CYS A 116 11.18 -9.05 3.80
CA CYS A 116 10.44 -9.52 2.63
C CYS A 116 11.33 -9.71 1.41
N GLN A 117 12.33 -8.84 1.22
CA GLN A 117 13.28 -8.96 0.12
C GLN A 117 14.23 -10.15 0.28
N ARG A 118 14.64 -10.47 1.50
CA ARG A 118 15.52 -11.62 1.78
C ARG A 118 14.79 -12.95 1.69
N VAL A 119 13.53 -13.02 2.11
CA VAL A 119 12.73 -14.27 2.18
C VAL A 119 11.79 -14.40 0.97
N GLY A 120 11.59 -13.33 0.22
CA GLY A 120 10.71 -13.30 -0.96
C GLY A 120 11.18 -14.31 -2.02
N LYS A 121 10.24 -15.08 -2.57
CA LYS A 121 10.54 -15.90 -3.75
C LYS A 121 10.87 -14.97 -4.91
N PRO A 122 12.02 -15.15 -5.59
CA PRO A 122 12.31 -14.42 -6.82
C PRO A 122 11.13 -14.58 -7.80
N SER A 123 10.77 -13.53 -8.49
CA SER A 123 9.67 -13.61 -9.45
C SER A 123 10.09 -14.52 -10.59
N GLN A 124 9.27 -15.51 -10.94
CA GLN A 124 9.53 -16.43 -12.05
C GLN A 124 9.75 -15.71 -13.41
N ARG A 125 9.45 -14.42 -13.49
CA ARG A 125 9.63 -13.60 -14.69
C ARG A 125 11.09 -13.43 -15.11
N ASP A 126 12.02 -13.53 -14.16
CA ASP A 126 13.45 -13.32 -14.40
C ASP A 126 14.22 -14.67 -14.50
N GLU A 127 13.53 -15.80 -14.37
CA GLU A 127 14.12 -17.11 -14.56
C GLU A 127 14.28 -17.38 -16.07
N MET A 128 15.51 -17.25 -16.55
CA MET A 128 15.83 -17.74 -17.90
C MET A 128 15.63 -19.26 -17.93
N PRO A 129 14.84 -19.80 -18.88
CA PRO A 129 14.68 -21.23 -18.99
C PRO A 129 16.05 -21.88 -19.27
N LEU A 130 16.44 -22.82 -18.41
CA LEU A 130 17.64 -23.61 -18.59
C LEU A 130 17.47 -24.43 -19.88
N ARG A 131 18.20 -24.05 -20.94
CA ARG A 131 18.28 -24.86 -22.15
C ARG A 131 19.47 -25.80 -22.04
N PRO A 132 19.26 -27.11 -22.13
CA PRO A 132 20.37 -28.06 -22.17
C PRO A 132 21.19 -27.80 -23.44
N HIS A 133 22.46 -27.59 -23.26
CA HIS A 133 23.38 -27.44 -24.36
C HIS A 133 24.22 -28.70 -24.47
N ILE A 134 24.16 -29.38 -25.59
CA ILE A 134 25.00 -30.48 -25.90
C ILE A 134 26.32 -29.97 -26.43
N THR A 135 27.41 -30.24 -25.75
CA THR A 135 28.78 -29.95 -26.23
C THR A 135 29.31 -31.18 -26.94
N LEU A 136 29.76 -31.04 -28.16
CA LEU A 136 30.26 -32.14 -28.97
C LEU A 136 31.76 -32.35 -28.78
N TRP A 137 32.50 -31.28 -28.42
CA TRP A 137 33.96 -31.33 -28.30
C TRP A 137 34.42 -30.77 -26.96
N ALA A 138 35.58 -31.23 -26.50
CA ALA A 138 36.25 -30.68 -25.32
C ALA A 138 36.57 -29.18 -25.56
N PHE A 139 36.28 -28.34 -24.57
CA PHE A 139 36.47 -26.87 -24.61
C PHE A 139 35.49 -26.07 -25.48
N ASP A 140 34.44 -26.66 -26.01
CA ASP A 140 33.39 -25.93 -26.74
C ASP A 140 32.64 -24.90 -25.84
N LYS A 141 32.68 -25.11 -24.52
CA LYS A 141 32.05 -24.26 -23.55
C LYS A 141 32.86 -24.06 -22.28
N TRP A 142 32.82 -22.84 -21.79
CA TRP A 142 33.43 -22.42 -20.52
C TRP A 142 32.35 -21.87 -19.61
N ALA A 143 32.41 -22.24 -18.32
CA ALA A 143 31.62 -21.61 -17.28
C ALA A 143 32.56 -20.88 -16.30
N ILE A 144 32.26 -19.60 -16.06
CA ILE A 144 33.02 -18.77 -15.10
C ILE A 144 32.08 -18.46 -13.96
N ASN A 145 32.47 -18.87 -12.75
CA ASN A 145 31.80 -18.47 -11.52
C ASN A 145 32.58 -17.34 -10.87
N PHE A 146 31.87 -16.23 -10.63
CA PHE A 146 32.40 -15.14 -9.81
C PHE A 146 31.99 -15.37 -8.37
N VAL A 147 32.95 -15.56 -7.51
CA VAL A 147 32.75 -15.57 -6.06
C VAL A 147 32.85 -14.12 -5.60
N GLY A 148 31.82 -13.64 -4.93
CA GLY A 148 31.78 -12.27 -4.39
C GLY A 148 32.92 -12.03 -3.36
N PRO A 149 33.11 -10.79 -2.93
CA PRO A 149 34.16 -10.42 -2.01
C PRO A 149 34.06 -11.25 -0.72
N ILE A 150 35.15 -11.97 -0.41
CA ILE A 150 35.28 -12.71 0.84
C ILE A 150 35.71 -11.70 1.92
N ASN A 151 34.92 -11.57 2.97
CA ASN A 151 35.23 -10.69 4.08
C ASN A 151 35.37 -11.52 5.37
N PRO A 152 36.54 -11.57 6.03
CA PRO A 152 37.76 -10.87 5.69
C PRO A 152 38.46 -11.42 4.45
N PRO A 153 39.23 -10.57 3.71
CA PRO A 153 40.01 -11.05 2.57
C PRO A 153 41.02 -12.09 3.05
N GLY A 154 41.11 -13.18 2.30
CA GLY A 154 42.09 -14.22 2.59
C GLY A 154 43.52 -13.65 2.60
N LYS A 155 44.35 -14.20 3.48
CA LYS A 155 45.80 -13.85 3.54
C LYS A 155 46.53 -14.42 2.34
#